data_7d55862929527063fa6bd7e3667498a0
#
_entry.id   7d55862929527063fa6bd7e3667498a0
#
_cell.length_a   1.000
_cell.length_b   1.000
_cell.length_c   1.000
_cell.angle_alpha   90.00
_cell.angle_beta   90.00
_cell.angle_gamma   90.00
#
_symmetry.space_group_name_H-M   'P 1'
#
loop_
_entity.id
_entity.type
_entity.pdbx_description
1 polymer ?
#
loop_
_entity_poly.entity_id
_entity_poly.type
_entity_poly.pdbx_seq_one_letter_code
_entity_poly.pdbx_strand_id
1 'polypeptide(L)'
;MTDSVWVGMGQEIQRQLALQIDLSFQRHHEFMVEHGLERCRNLVDIGTGSGRFLAGIASEHPAIEFHGIDDKAHMLQAATGFDLPNIGWSRANALDRQTAELLRGADGVLMRNIVLHLPNTSASLEEILSATRPGTRLWVFDVDLDHCQCVPDSAAFRGFLSLVHTFCERSGVEIRTAVRLPQILAANGFEVTGVVVEPFNNQAIDGPRFAEYLVREASLYHFAVHGTPGTAELQPLRELLLGDAARTSQFVQYGMVMLAAEKRSP
;
A
#
# COMPACT_ATOMS: atom_id res chain seq x y z
N MET A 1 1.02 -9.24 13.08
CA MET A 1 1.37 -10.47 12.30
C MET A 1 2.76 -10.92 12.73
N THR A 2 2.94 -12.16 13.11
CA THR A 2 4.27 -12.64 13.53
C THR A 2 5.19 -12.73 12.33
N ASP A 3 6.44 -12.27 12.46
CA ASP A 3 7.49 -12.31 11.41
C ASP A 3 7.66 -13.70 10.77
N SER A 4 7.16 -14.74 11.42
CA SER A 4 7.28 -16.14 11.00
C SER A 4 6.51 -16.51 9.72
N VAL A 5 5.42 -15.79 9.39
CA VAL A 5 4.58 -16.14 8.22
C VAL A 5 5.31 -15.85 6.91
N TRP A 6 6.18 -14.85 6.88
CA TRP A 6 6.87 -14.40 5.67
C TRP A 6 8.33 -14.88 5.57
N VAL A 7 8.80 -15.64 6.57
CA VAL A 7 10.14 -16.24 6.55
C VAL A 7 10.23 -17.25 5.38
N GLY A 8 11.13 -17.04 4.45
CA GLY A 8 11.30 -17.83 3.23
C GLY A 8 10.69 -17.23 1.95
N MET A 9 9.83 -16.21 2.07
CA MET A 9 9.23 -15.51 0.92
C MET A 9 9.84 -14.12 0.66
N GLY A 10 10.91 -13.73 1.34
CA GLY A 10 11.45 -12.37 1.29
C GLY A 10 11.77 -11.87 -0.12
N GLN A 11 12.35 -12.71 -0.99
CA GLN A 11 12.63 -12.33 -2.38
C GLN A 11 11.34 -12.17 -3.21
N GLU A 12 10.35 -13.04 -3.01
CA GLU A 12 9.07 -12.95 -3.72
C GLU A 12 8.28 -11.71 -3.29
N ILE A 13 8.30 -11.37 -2.00
CA ILE A 13 7.71 -10.12 -1.49
C ILE A 13 8.40 -8.91 -2.12
N GLN A 14 9.72 -8.87 -2.17
CA GLN A 14 10.45 -7.77 -2.81
C GLN A 14 10.12 -7.63 -4.29
N ARG A 15 10.02 -8.76 -5.03
CA ARG A 15 9.61 -8.74 -6.44
C ARG A 15 8.18 -8.25 -6.61
N GLN A 16 7.27 -8.67 -5.73
CA GLN A 16 5.87 -8.22 -5.74
C GLN A 16 5.77 -6.71 -5.48
N LEU A 17 6.46 -6.21 -4.46
CA LEU A 17 6.50 -4.78 -4.15
C LEU A 17 7.11 -3.97 -5.30
N ALA A 18 8.19 -4.47 -5.92
CA ALA A 18 8.80 -3.80 -7.07
C ALA A 18 7.81 -3.68 -8.23
N LEU A 19 7.11 -4.77 -8.58
CA LEU A 19 6.10 -4.78 -9.64
C LEU A 19 4.92 -3.86 -9.33
N GLN A 20 4.43 -3.87 -8.08
CA GLN A 20 3.37 -2.97 -7.63
C GLN A 20 3.77 -1.50 -7.78
N ILE A 21 5.00 -1.16 -7.37
CA ILE A 21 5.53 0.20 -7.52
C ILE A 21 5.62 0.57 -9.00
N ASP A 22 6.21 -0.29 -9.84
CA ASP A 22 6.33 -0.03 -11.28
C ASP A 22 4.98 0.22 -11.96
N LEU A 23 3.92 -0.44 -11.50
CA LEU A 23 2.58 -0.32 -12.06
C LEU A 23 1.81 0.92 -11.56
N SER A 24 2.15 1.46 -10.38
CA SER A 24 1.39 2.54 -9.73
C SER A 24 2.17 3.82 -9.48
N PHE A 25 3.51 3.81 -9.58
CA PHE A 25 4.38 4.93 -9.17
C PHE A 25 3.94 6.26 -9.75
N GLN A 26 3.80 6.34 -11.07
CA GLN A 26 3.50 7.59 -11.75
C GLN A 26 2.19 8.22 -11.24
N ARG A 27 1.12 7.41 -11.13
CA ARG A 27 -0.19 7.90 -10.66
C ARG A 27 -0.19 8.32 -9.20
N HIS A 28 0.48 7.54 -8.34
CA HIS A 28 0.60 7.91 -6.92
C HIS A 28 1.40 9.18 -6.74
N HIS A 29 2.51 9.34 -7.46
CA HIS A 29 3.33 10.54 -7.45
C HIS A 29 2.56 11.77 -7.95
N GLU A 30 1.90 11.70 -9.12
CA GLU A 30 1.06 12.76 -9.66
C GLU A 30 -0.04 13.18 -8.67
N PHE A 31 -0.72 12.20 -8.05
CA PHE A 31 -1.71 12.47 -7.03
C PHE A 31 -1.12 13.18 -5.80
N MET A 32 0.07 12.80 -5.35
CA MET A 32 0.75 13.48 -4.23
C MET A 32 1.10 14.93 -4.60
N VAL A 33 1.60 15.18 -5.81
CA VAL A 33 1.92 16.53 -6.31
C VAL A 33 0.66 17.39 -6.40
N GLU A 34 -0.42 16.88 -7.01
CA GLU A 34 -1.71 17.56 -7.11
C GLU A 34 -2.26 17.97 -5.74
N HIS A 35 -2.06 17.10 -4.74
CA HIS A 35 -2.50 17.34 -3.36
C HIS A 35 -1.42 17.91 -2.44
N GLY A 36 -0.43 18.60 -3.00
CA GLY A 36 0.43 19.52 -2.27
C GLY A 36 1.74 18.93 -1.74
N LEU A 37 2.29 17.88 -2.32
CA LEU A 37 3.62 17.35 -1.98
C LEU A 37 4.69 18.45 -1.98
N GLU A 38 4.71 19.31 -2.99
CA GLU A 38 5.70 20.40 -3.14
C GLU A 38 5.62 21.49 -2.06
N ARG A 39 4.57 21.48 -1.23
CA ARG A 39 4.45 22.39 -0.08
C ARG A 39 5.10 21.83 1.19
N CYS A 40 5.53 20.57 1.18
CA CYS A 40 6.22 19.94 2.29
C CYS A 40 7.70 20.27 2.24
N ARG A 41 8.32 20.47 3.41
CA ARG A 41 9.77 20.51 3.59
C ARG A 41 10.29 19.16 4.06
N ASN A 42 9.47 18.42 4.75
CA ASN A 42 9.78 17.07 5.19
C ASN A 42 8.56 16.15 5.11
N LEU A 43 8.80 14.86 4.81
CA LEU A 43 7.79 13.83 4.68
C LEU A 43 8.26 12.55 5.37
N VAL A 44 7.36 11.93 6.13
CA VAL A 44 7.56 10.61 6.75
C VAL A 44 6.72 9.56 6.03
N ASP A 45 7.36 8.47 5.58
CA ASP A 45 6.71 7.31 4.96
C ASP A 45 6.63 6.17 5.97
N ILE A 46 5.43 5.83 6.40
CA ILE A 46 5.17 4.77 7.39
C ILE A 46 4.98 3.44 6.66
N GLY A 47 5.81 2.45 7.00
CA GLY A 47 5.82 1.16 6.31
C GLY A 47 6.47 1.27 4.93
N THR A 48 7.62 1.94 4.86
CA THR A 48 8.32 2.24 3.60
C THR A 48 8.75 0.99 2.81
N GLY A 49 8.76 -0.18 3.44
CA GLY A 49 9.15 -1.44 2.83
C GLY A 49 10.59 -1.40 2.30
N SER A 50 10.78 -1.75 1.02
CA SER A 50 12.09 -1.72 0.37
C SER A 50 12.61 -0.28 0.09
N GLY A 51 11.88 0.76 0.43
CA GLY A 51 12.25 2.15 0.20
C GLY A 51 12.17 2.63 -1.26
N ARG A 52 11.92 1.73 -2.23
CA ARG A 52 11.97 2.05 -3.66
C ARG A 52 11.00 3.15 -4.07
N PHE A 53 9.78 3.14 -3.51
CA PHE A 53 8.77 4.16 -3.81
C PHE A 53 9.22 5.54 -3.30
N LEU A 54 9.63 5.59 -2.03
CA LEU A 54 10.08 6.84 -1.40
C LEU A 54 11.35 7.39 -2.07
N ALA A 55 12.31 6.51 -2.42
CA ALA A 55 13.52 6.92 -3.13
C ALA A 55 13.22 7.48 -4.53
N GLY A 56 12.24 6.91 -5.24
CA GLY A 56 11.77 7.46 -6.52
C GLY A 56 11.26 8.89 -6.37
N ILE A 57 10.39 9.14 -5.39
CA ILE A 57 9.89 10.50 -5.10
C ILE A 57 11.02 11.43 -4.64
N ALA A 58 11.88 10.98 -3.75
CA ALA A 58 12.99 11.79 -3.23
C ALA A 58 13.94 12.25 -4.34
N SER A 59 14.18 11.43 -5.35
CA SER A 59 15.02 11.79 -6.49
C SER A 59 14.43 12.90 -7.36
N GLU A 60 13.10 13.01 -7.42
CA GLU A 60 12.39 14.04 -8.18
C GLU A 60 12.16 15.34 -7.36
N HIS A 61 12.27 15.25 -6.02
CA HIS A 61 12.02 16.37 -5.11
C HIS A 61 13.21 16.64 -4.18
N PRO A 62 14.38 17.08 -4.69
CA PRO A 62 15.60 17.23 -3.90
C PRO A 62 15.52 18.30 -2.79
N ALA A 63 14.50 19.16 -2.80
CA ALA A 63 14.28 20.19 -1.77
C ALA A 63 13.45 19.69 -0.58
N ILE A 64 12.92 18.48 -0.64
CA ILE A 64 12.13 17.86 0.43
C ILE A 64 12.99 16.82 1.13
N GLU A 65 13.03 16.86 2.47
CA GLU A 65 13.65 15.81 3.29
C GLU A 65 12.67 14.67 3.50
N PHE A 66 13.10 13.46 3.18
CA PHE A 66 12.29 12.26 3.31
C PHE A 66 12.81 11.36 4.41
N HIS A 67 11.90 10.69 5.13
CA HIS A 67 12.25 9.73 6.15
C HIS A 67 11.35 8.50 6.07
N GLY A 68 11.91 7.36 5.68
CA GLY A 68 11.19 6.08 5.61
C GLY A 68 11.36 5.27 6.90
N ILE A 69 10.26 4.75 7.42
CA ILE A 69 10.29 3.83 8.56
C ILE A 69 9.66 2.49 8.21
N ASP A 70 10.24 1.41 8.74
CA ASP A 70 9.69 0.05 8.65
C ASP A 70 10.15 -0.78 9.86
N ASP A 71 9.33 -1.71 10.33
CA ASP A 71 9.70 -2.58 11.46
C ASP A 71 10.52 -3.80 11.02
N LYS A 72 10.55 -4.12 9.72
CA LYS A 72 11.23 -5.26 9.13
C LYS A 72 12.66 -4.93 8.71
N ALA A 73 13.64 -5.46 9.45
CA ALA A 73 15.06 -5.20 9.17
C ALA A 73 15.49 -5.58 7.73
N HIS A 74 14.95 -6.68 7.17
CA HIS A 74 15.29 -7.12 5.83
C HIS A 74 14.72 -6.19 4.74
N MET A 75 13.62 -5.49 4.99
CA MET A 75 13.08 -4.45 4.10
C MET A 75 13.99 -3.22 4.10
N LEU A 76 14.34 -2.72 5.27
CA LEU A 76 15.25 -1.57 5.39
C LEU A 76 16.65 -1.85 4.86
N GLN A 77 17.13 -3.08 4.90
CA GLN A 77 18.41 -3.43 4.27
C GLN A 77 18.39 -3.16 2.75
N ALA A 78 17.24 -3.38 2.10
CA ALA A 78 17.07 -2.99 0.69
C ALA A 78 16.98 -1.48 0.52
N ALA A 79 16.26 -0.79 1.42
CA ALA A 79 16.08 0.65 1.41
C ALA A 79 17.39 1.43 1.56
N THR A 80 18.31 0.98 2.43
CA THR A 80 19.63 1.61 2.63
C THR A 80 20.54 1.55 1.39
N GLY A 81 20.18 0.79 0.37
CA GLY A 81 20.86 0.81 -0.94
C GLY A 81 20.57 2.07 -1.78
N PHE A 82 19.56 2.86 -1.41
CA PHE A 82 19.28 4.16 -2.05
C PHE A 82 20.06 5.27 -1.30
N ASP A 83 21.17 5.67 -1.88
CA ASP A 83 22.05 6.72 -1.34
C ASP A 83 21.69 8.09 -1.95
N LEU A 84 20.66 8.72 -1.40
CA LEU A 84 20.22 10.06 -1.78
C LEU A 84 20.43 11.03 -0.60
N PRO A 85 20.91 12.26 -0.84
CA PRO A 85 21.26 13.19 0.23
C PRO A 85 20.07 13.65 1.08
N ASN A 86 18.87 13.56 0.53
CA ASN A 86 17.62 14.03 1.15
C ASN A 86 16.74 12.89 1.67
N ILE A 87 17.28 11.68 1.91
CA ILE A 87 16.50 10.56 2.41
C ILE A 87 17.16 9.88 3.62
N GLY A 88 16.40 9.63 4.66
CA GLY A 88 16.82 8.89 5.85
C GLY A 88 15.95 7.64 6.07
N TRP A 89 16.50 6.65 6.77
CA TRP A 89 15.81 5.40 7.07
C TRP A 89 15.93 5.06 8.55
N SER A 90 14.85 4.60 9.16
CA SER A 90 14.85 4.13 10.54
C SER A 90 14.05 2.85 10.71
N ARG A 91 14.58 1.94 11.53
CA ARG A 91 13.81 0.78 11.96
C ARG A 91 12.93 1.18 13.14
N ALA A 92 11.62 1.30 12.90
CA ALA A 92 10.63 1.60 13.91
C ALA A 92 9.28 0.99 13.55
N ASN A 93 8.48 0.65 14.55
CA ASN A 93 7.09 0.30 14.35
C ASN A 93 6.23 1.55 14.19
N ALA A 94 5.15 1.46 13.41
CA ALA A 94 4.24 2.58 13.17
C ALA A 94 3.68 3.23 14.45
N LEU A 95 3.57 2.48 15.54
CA LEU A 95 3.02 2.89 16.83
C LEU A 95 4.11 3.20 17.88
N ASP A 96 5.38 3.16 17.50
CA ASP A 96 6.46 3.46 18.44
C ASP A 96 6.55 4.96 18.77
N ARG A 97 7.05 5.26 19.96
CA ARG A 97 7.36 6.64 20.37
C ARG A 97 8.26 7.37 19.37
N GLN A 98 9.27 6.69 18.80
CA GLN A 98 10.15 7.25 17.80
C GLN A 98 9.37 7.73 16.56
N THR A 99 8.43 6.91 16.06
CA THR A 99 7.54 7.28 14.97
C THR A 99 6.69 8.48 15.32
N ALA A 100 6.07 8.50 16.51
CA ALA A 100 5.29 9.64 16.97
C ALA A 100 6.12 10.94 17.05
N GLU A 101 7.39 10.88 17.42
CA GLU A 101 8.29 12.04 17.44
C GLU A 101 8.58 12.56 16.03
N LEU A 102 8.79 11.69 15.04
CA LEU A 102 8.94 12.06 13.63
C LEU A 102 7.67 12.73 13.08
N LEU A 103 6.51 12.15 13.37
CA LEU A 103 5.21 12.66 12.90
C LEU A 103 4.88 14.05 13.43
N ARG A 104 5.26 14.38 14.67
CA ARG A 104 5.07 15.74 15.23
C ARG A 104 5.82 16.82 14.44
N GLY A 105 6.95 16.47 13.82
CA GLY A 105 7.74 17.37 13.00
C GLY A 105 7.35 17.38 11.52
N ALA A 106 6.55 16.41 11.06
CA ALA A 106 6.30 16.20 9.64
C ALA A 106 5.33 17.22 9.04
N ASP A 107 5.67 17.73 7.84
CA ASP A 107 4.75 18.47 6.97
C ASP A 107 3.88 17.51 6.15
N GLY A 108 4.42 16.34 5.81
CA GLY A 108 3.74 15.29 5.07
C GLY A 108 3.89 13.91 5.70
N VAL A 109 2.84 13.09 5.59
CA VAL A 109 2.83 11.68 6.00
C VAL A 109 2.32 10.85 4.84
N LEU A 110 3.06 9.81 4.49
CA LEU A 110 2.66 8.81 3.51
C LEU A 110 2.37 7.48 4.20
N MET A 111 1.27 6.86 3.82
CA MET A 111 0.88 5.51 4.22
C MET A 111 0.48 4.73 2.96
N ARG A 112 1.38 3.87 2.48
CA ARG A 112 1.17 3.13 1.23
C ARG A 112 1.13 1.62 1.49
N ASN A 113 -0.03 0.99 1.29
CA ASN A 113 -0.27 -0.44 1.53
C ASN A 113 0.13 -0.89 2.94
N ILE A 114 -0.11 -0.04 3.92
CA ILE A 114 0.20 -0.30 5.33
C ILE A 114 -1.05 -0.42 6.19
N VAL A 115 -2.15 0.22 5.80
CA VAL A 115 -3.38 0.26 6.62
C VAL A 115 -3.92 -1.14 6.88
N LEU A 116 -3.89 -2.02 5.86
CA LEU A 116 -4.23 -3.44 5.99
C LEU A 116 -3.28 -4.26 6.89
N HIS A 117 -2.16 -3.67 7.34
CA HIS A 117 -1.20 -4.35 8.20
C HIS A 117 -1.18 -3.82 9.63
N LEU A 118 -1.95 -2.77 9.92
CA LEU A 118 -2.04 -2.18 11.25
C LEU A 118 -2.93 -3.05 12.16
N PRO A 119 -2.44 -3.46 13.35
CA PRO A 119 -3.28 -4.17 14.31
C PRO A 119 -4.38 -3.26 14.83
N ASN A 120 -5.60 -3.78 15.05
CA ASN A 120 -6.74 -2.97 15.48
C ASN A 120 -6.85 -1.67 14.67
N THR A 121 -6.95 -1.80 13.38
CA THR A 121 -6.67 -0.77 12.37
C THR A 121 -7.21 0.63 12.72
N SER A 122 -8.46 0.75 13.16
CA SER A 122 -9.04 2.03 13.54
C SER A 122 -8.30 2.70 14.70
N ALA A 123 -7.99 1.96 15.78
CA ALA A 123 -7.27 2.49 16.94
C ALA A 123 -5.81 2.86 16.60
N SER A 124 -5.15 2.03 15.78
CA SER A 124 -3.80 2.33 15.31
C SER A 124 -3.75 3.59 14.44
N LEU A 125 -4.73 3.77 13.57
CA LEU A 125 -4.85 5.01 12.78
C LEU A 125 -5.08 6.22 13.68
N GLU A 126 -5.97 6.14 14.67
CA GLU A 126 -6.19 7.23 15.63
C GLU A 126 -4.90 7.61 16.35
N GLU A 127 -4.10 6.64 16.79
CA GLU A 127 -2.81 6.87 17.45
C GLU A 127 -1.83 7.59 16.52
N ILE A 128 -1.65 7.09 15.29
CA ILE A 128 -0.79 7.69 14.27
C ILE A 128 -1.24 9.13 13.96
N LEU A 129 -2.53 9.33 13.68
CA LEU A 129 -3.09 10.63 13.31
C LEU A 129 -3.02 11.64 14.46
N SER A 130 -3.16 11.19 15.72
CA SER A 130 -3.04 12.05 16.90
C SER A 130 -1.64 12.65 17.06
N ALA A 131 -0.61 11.92 16.61
CA ALA A 131 0.76 12.36 16.69
C ALA A 131 1.14 13.46 15.67
N THR A 132 0.30 13.70 14.65
CA THR A 132 0.54 14.73 13.64
C THR A 132 0.13 16.12 14.12
N ARG A 133 0.70 17.18 13.55
CA ARG A 133 0.39 18.59 13.88
C ARG A 133 -0.60 19.22 12.88
N PRO A 134 -1.25 20.32 13.23
CA PRO A 134 -2.04 21.09 12.28
C PRO A 134 -1.23 21.48 11.03
N GLY A 135 -1.85 21.38 9.86
CA GLY A 135 -1.24 21.61 8.55
C GLY A 135 -0.48 20.41 7.98
N THR A 136 -0.37 19.29 8.73
CA THR A 136 0.22 18.05 8.17
C THR A 136 -0.67 17.52 7.06
N ARG A 137 -0.06 17.24 5.90
CA ARG A 137 -0.69 16.55 4.76
C ARG A 137 -0.52 15.05 4.91
N LEU A 138 -1.56 14.33 4.54
CA LEU A 138 -1.59 12.88 4.57
C LEU A 138 -1.96 12.34 3.20
N TRP A 139 -1.20 11.36 2.72
CA TRP A 139 -1.57 10.54 1.56
C TRP A 139 -1.67 9.09 2.00
N VAL A 140 -2.79 8.47 1.65
CA VAL A 140 -3.03 7.04 1.88
C VAL A 140 -3.34 6.37 0.56
N PHE A 141 -2.57 5.34 0.23
CA PHE A 141 -2.80 4.46 -0.91
C PHE A 141 -2.98 3.05 -0.36
N ASP A 142 -4.17 2.47 -0.50
CA ASP A 142 -4.40 1.13 0.05
C ASP A 142 -5.44 0.35 -0.74
N VAL A 143 -5.51 -0.94 -0.48
CA VAL A 143 -6.43 -1.87 -1.14
C VAL A 143 -7.86 -1.61 -0.69
N ASP A 144 -8.77 -1.61 -1.65
CA ASP A 144 -10.22 -1.55 -1.45
C ASP A 144 -10.91 -2.74 -2.13
N LEU A 145 -11.20 -3.76 -1.34
CA LEU A 145 -11.80 -4.99 -1.86
C LEU A 145 -13.24 -4.82 -2.38
N ASP A 146 -13.95 -3.78 -1.95
CA ASP A 146 -15.31 -3.50 -2.42
C ASP A 146 -15.32 -3.05 -3.91
N HIS A 147 -14.19 -2.57 -4.42
CA HIS A 147 -14.01 -2.16 -5.83
C HIS A 147 -13.27 -3.19 -6.69
N CYS A 148 -13.08 -4.42 -6.19
CA CYS A 148 -12.54 -5.52 -6.99
C CYS A 148 -13.63 -6.12 -7.88
N GLN A 149 -13.37 -6.22 -9.19
CA GLN A 149 -14.34 -6.67 -10.18
C GLN A 149 -13.71 -7.58 -11.22
N CYS A 150 -14.51 -8.53 -11.72
CA CYS A 150 -14.17 -9.35 -12.89
C CYS A 150 -15.41 -9.48 -13.78
N VAL A 151 -15.28 -9.07 -15.05
CA VAL A 151 -16.39 -9.11 -16.03
C VAL A 151 -15.91 -9.81 -17.30
N PRO A 152 -16.56 -10.88 -17.75
CA PRO A 152 -17.63 -11.60 -17.07
C PRO A 152 -17.16 -12.19 -15.73
N ASP A 153 -18.11 -12.43 -14.82
CA ASP A 153 -17.84 -12.99 -13.50
C ASP A 153 -17.09 -14.32 -13.55
N SER A 154 -16.11 -14.52 -12.68
CA SER A 154 -15.26 -15.70 -12.67
C SER A 154 -15.16 -16.34 -11.28
N ALA A 155 -15.36 -17.65 -11.23
CA ALA A 155 -15.15 -18.43 -10.01
C ALA A 155 -13.70 -18.38 -9.52
N ALA A 156 -12.72 -18.31 -10.43
CA ALA A 156 -11.31 -18.19 -10.09
C ALA A 156 -11.00 -16.85 -9.41
N PHE A 157 -11.57 -15.74 -9.91
CA PHE A 157 -11.40 -14.42 -9.29
C PHE A 157 -12.12 -14.33 -7.95
N ARG A 158 -13.31 -14.88 -7.82
CA ARG A 158 -14.00 -14.99 -6.51
C ARG A 158 -13.19 -15.81 -5.50
N GLY A 159 -12.54 -16.90 -5.95
CA GLY A 159 -11.64 -17.71 -5.12
C GLY A 159 -10.45 -16.88 -4.61
N PHE A 160 -9.86 -16.06 -5.46
CA PHE A 160 -8.80 -15.11 -5.06
C PHE A 160 -9.30 -14.12 -4.00
N LEU A 161 -10.44 -13.46 -4.22
CA LEU A 161 -11.00 -12.54 -3.22
C LEU A 161 -11.34 -13.25 -1.90
N SER A 162 -11.87 -14.46 -1.94
CA SER A 162 -12.13 -15.27 -0.74
C SER A 162 -10.83 -15.58 0.04
N LEU A 163 -9.73 -15.81 -0.67
CA LEU A 163 -8.43 -16.02 -0.07
C LEU A 163 -7.94 -14.75 0.66
N VAL A 164 -8.08 -13.58 0.04
CA VAL A 164 -7.75 -12.29 0.66
C VAL A 164 -8.60 -12.04 1.92
N HIS A 165 -9.91 -12.30 1.84
CA HIS A 165 -10.81 -12.21 2.99
C HIS A 165 -10.37 -13.12 4.13
N THR A 166 -10.06 -14.39 3.83
CA THR A 166 -9.59 -15.37 4.83
C THR A 166 -8.30 -14.90 5.51
N PHE A 167 -7.38 -14.32 4.73
CA PHE A 167 -6.16 -13.72 5.28
C PHE A 167 -6.47 -12.57 6.25
N CYS A 168 -7.33 -11.64 5.84
CA CYS A 168 -7.73 -10.50 6.68
C CYS A 168 -8.39 -10.95 7.99
N GLU A 169 -9.34 -11.88 7.93
CA GLU A 169 -10.00 -12.45 9.11
C GLU A 169 -9.00 -13.09 10.08
N ARG A 170 -8.08 -13.93 9.58
CA ARG A 170 -7.06 -14.58 10.40
C ARG A 170 -6.06 -13.59 11.01
N SER A 171 -5.82 -12.49 10.32
CA SER A 171 -4.88 -11.45 10.76
C SER A 171 -5.54 -10.40 11.65
N GLY A 172 -6.85 -10.46 11.87
CA GLY A 172 -7.59 -9.45 12.64
C GLY A 172 -7.64 -8.07 11.95
N VAL A 173 -7.58 -8.07 10.61
CA VAL A 173 -7.56 -6.85 9.81
C VAL A 173 -8.98 -6.47 9.39
N GLU A 174 -9.31 -5.19 9.49
CA GLU A 174 -10.60 -4.65 9.05
C GLU A 174 -10.60 -4.47 7.51
N ILE A 175 -11.28 -5.38 6.80
CA ILE A 175 -11.33 -5.44 5.33
C ILE A 175 -11.82 -4.13 4.67
N ARG A 176 -12.72 -3.41 5.33
CA ARG A 176 -13.38 -2.21 4.78
C ARG A 176 -12.76 -0.90 5.28
N THR A 177 -11.51 -0.91 5.71
CA THR A 177 -10.87 0.29 6.25
C THR A 177 -10.71 1.38 5.18
N ALA A 178 -10.36 1.02 3.95
CA ALA A 178 -10.15 2.00 2.89
C ALA A 178 -11.40 2.88 2.64
N VAL A 179 -12.60 2.30 2.57
CA VAL A 179 -13.85 3.04 2.39
C VAL A 179 -14.27 3.84 3.63
N ARG A 180 -13.74 3.48 4.81
CA ARG A 180 -13.99 4.19 6.09
C ARG A 180 -12.98 5.28 6.39
N LEU A 181 -11.84 5.30 5.67
CA LEU A 181 -10.78 6.30 5.89
C LEU A 181 -11.28 7.73 5.96
N PRO A 182 -12.15 8.23 5.04
CA PRO A 182 -12.64 9.61 5.12
C PRO A 182 -13.32 9.93 6.46
N GLN A 183 -14.11 8.98 6.99
CA GLN A 183 -14.78 9.15 8.29
C GLN A 183 -13.79 9.13 9.46
N ILE A 184 -12.82 8.21 9.44
CA ILE A 184 -11.78 8.13 10.47
C ILE A 184 -10.94 9.40 10.49
N LEU A 185 -10.55 9.90 9.32
CA LEU A 185 -9.75 11.11 9.18
C LEU A 185 -10.52 12.34 9.69
N ALA A 186 -11.78 12.48 9.31
CA ALA A 186 -12.62 13.59 9.79
C ALA A 186 -12.77 13.60 11.32
N ALA A 187 -12.95 12.41 11.94
CA ALA A 187 -13.01 12.28 13.40
C ALA A 187 -11.68 12.66 14.09
N ASN A 188 -10.56 12.59 13.38
CA ASN A 188 -9.23 12.95 13.87
C ASN A 188 -8.75 14.35 13.43
N GLY A 189 -9.67 15.20 12.98
CA GLY A 189 -9.40 16.59 12.64
C GLY A 189 -8.77 16.81 11.26
N PHE A 190 -8.84 15.83 10.37
CA PHE A 190 -8.40 15.98 8.99
C PHE A 190 -9.56 16.38 8.07
N GLU A 191 -9.28 17.24 7.13
CA GLU A 191 -10.12 17.52 5.97
C GLU A 191 -9.63 16.71 4.79
N VAL A 192 -10.49 15.89 4.20
CA VAL A 192 -10.18 15.14 3.00
C VAL A 192 -10.17 16.08 1.80
N THR A 193 -9.03 16.15 1.10
CA THR A 193 -8.81 17.04 -0.04
C THR A 193 -8.89 16.32 -1.39
N GLY A 194 -8.81 15.00 -1.39
CA GLY A 194 -8.95 14.18 -2.59
C GLY A 194 -9.23 12.71 -2.25
N VAL A 195 -10.11 12.09 -3.02
CA VAL A 195 -10.37 10.64 -3.00
C VAL A 195 -10.56 10.15 -4.42
N VAL A 196 -9.82 9.12 -4.79
CA VAL A 196 -9.92 8.47 -6.10
C VAL A 196 -9.90 6.95 -5.93
N VAL A 197 -10.84 6.25 -6.56
CA VAL A 197 -10.68 4.81 -6.79
C VAL A 197 -9.74 4.66 -7.99
N GLU A 198 -8.55 4.11 -7.74
CA GLU A 198 -7.52 3.99 -8.76
C GLU A 198 -7.97 3.00 -9.84
N PRO A 199 -7.83 3.34 -11.14
CA PRO A 199 -8.09 2.41 -12.23
C PRO A 199 -6.97 1.38 -12.37
N PHE A 200 -6.79 0.56 -11.31
CA PHE A 200 -5.78 -0.51 -11.28
C PHE A 200 -6.38 -1.78 -11.90
N ASN A 201 -6.39 -1.81 -13.25
CA ASN A 201 -7.06 -2.85 -14.03
C ASN A 201 -6.31 -3.17 -15.33
N ASN A 202 -6.67 -4.30 -15.94
CA ASN A 202 -6.00 -4.83 -17.14
C ASN A 202 -6.26 -4.03 -18.44
N GLN A 203 -7.02 -2.95 -18.40
CA GLN A 203 -7.25 -2.05 -19.54
C GLN A 203 -6.49 -0.72 -19.35
N ALA A 204 -6.30 -0.28 -18.12
CA ALA A 204 -5.63 0.99 -17.81
C ALA A 204 -4.11 0.84 -17.64
N ILE A 205 -3.63 -0.36 -17.34
CA ILE A 205 -2.21 -0.69 -17.18
C ILE A 205 -1.80 -1.80 -18.13
N ASP A 206 -0.48 -2.04 -18.26
CA ASP A 206 0.07 -3.18 -19.01
C ASP A 206 -0.58 -4.49 -18.53
N GLY A 207 -1.47 -5.04 -19.35
CA GLY A 207 -2.30 -6.19 -18.99
C GLY A 207 -1.48 -7.41 -18.56
N PRO A 208 -0.42 -7.83 -19.27
CA PRO A 208 0.46 -8.91 -18.85
C PRO A 208 1.13 -8.66 -17.49
N ARG A 209 1.63 -7.46 -17.23
CA ARG A 209 2.25 -7.11 -15.94
C ARG A 209 1.22 -7.03 -14.80
N PHE A 210 0.02 -6.52 -15.09
CA PHE A 210 -1.09 -6.54 -14.14
C PHE A 210 -1.49 -7.97 -13.77
N ALA A 211 -1.60 -8.85 -14.76
CA ALA A 211 -1.91 -10.26 -14.54
C ALA A 211 -0.83 -10.96 -13.70
N GLU A 212 0.45 -10.70 -13.99
CA GLU A 212 1.58 -11.19 -13.18
C GLU A 212 1.47 -10.68 -11.73
N TYR A 213 1.17 -9.39 -11.54
CA TYR A 213 0.96 -8.81 -10.22
C TYR A 213 -0.12 -9.55 -9.43
N LEU A 214 -1.32 -9.76 -9.99
CA LEU A 214 -2.41 -10.44 -9.28
C LEU A 214 -2.10 -11.91 -8.97
N VAL A 215 -1.42 -12.62 -9.87
CA VAL A 215 -1.02 -14.01 -9.61
C VAL A 215 0.01 -14.11 -8.47
N ARG A 216 0.97 -13.19 -8.42
CA ARG A 216 1.94 -13.11 -7.32
C ARG A 216 1.27 -12.74 -6.00
N GLU A 217 0.38 -11.76 -6.02
CA GLU A 217 -0.43 -11.35 -4.87
C GLU A 217 -1.21 -12.53 -4.30
N ALA A 218 -1.91 -13.29 -5.17
CA ALA A 218 -2.62 -14.49 -4.77
C ALA A 218 -1.69 -15.55 -4.16
N SER A 219 -0.49 -15.73 -4.70
CA SER A 219 0.48 -16.69 -4.16
C SER A 219 0.98 -16.28 -2.76
N LEU A 220 1.17 -14.99 -2.51
CA LEU A 220 1.53 -14.49 -1.18
C LEU A 220 0.40 -14.71 -0.18
N TYR A 221 -0.84 -14.39 -0.52
CA TYR A 221 -1.97 -14.66 0.36
C TYR A 221 -2.19 -16.15 0.58
N HIS A 222 -2.02 -16.99 -0.45
CA HIS A 222 -2.12 -18.44 -0.31
C HIS A 222 -1.05 -18.97 0.66
N PHE A 223 0.17 -18.49 0.54
CA PHE A 223 1.25 -18.84 1.47
C PHE A 223 0.92 -18.39 2.90
N ALA A 224 0.43 -17.17 3.08
CA ALA A 224 0.06 -16.65 4.39
C ALA A 224 -1.07 -17.45 5.06
N VAL A 225 -2.02 -17.97 4.27
CA VAL A 225 -3.17 -18.74 4.77
C VAL A 225 -2.86 -20.23 4.94
N HIS A 226 -2.10 -20.84 4.03
CA HIS A 226 -1.93 -22.30 3.94
C HIS A 226 -0.48 -22.79 4.13
N GLY A 227 0.51 -21.88 4.18
CA GLY A 227 1.92 -22.23 4.30
C GLY A 227 2.57 -22.71 3.00
N THR A 228 1.87 -22.65 1.86
CA THR A 228 2.36 -23.04 0.52
C THR A 228 2.02 -21.99 -0.53
N PRO A 229 2.80 -21.84 -1.62
CA PRO A 229 2.50 -20.86 -2.68
C PRO A 229 1.23 -21.14 -3.50
N GLY A 230 0.58 -22.30 -3.33
CA GLY A 230 -0.67 -22.62 -3.98
C GLY A 230 -0.61 -22.76 -5.51
N THR A 231 0.49 -23.30 -6.03
CA THR A 231 0.71 -23.35 -7.49
C THR A 231 -0.41 -24.08 -8.24
N ALA A 232 -0.91 -25.21 -7.70
CA ALA A 232 -2.00 -25.98 -8.31
C ALA A 232 -3.36 -25.30 -8.07
N GLU A 233 -3.59 -24.82 -6.87
CA GLU A 233 -4.85 -24.17 -6.44
C GLU A 233 -5.10 -22.86 -7.17
N LEU A 234 -4.03 -22.15 -7.54
CA LEU A 234 -4.08 -20.87 -8.26
C LEU A 234 -4.03 -21.03 -9.79
N GLN A 235 -3.92 -22.27 -10.30
CA GLN A 235 -3.89 -22.53 -11.75
C GLN A 235 -5.12 -21.94 -12.48
N PRO A 236 -6.37 -22.04 -11.99
CA PRO A 236 -7.52 -21.42 -12.63
C PRO A 236 -7.43 -19.90 -12.71
N LEU A 237 -6.83 -19.23 -11.70
CA LEU A 237 -6.61 -17.79 -11.72
C LEU A 237 -5.54 -17.41 -12.74
N ARG A 238 -4.47 -18.21 -12.84
CA ARG A 238 -3.41 -18.02 -13.84
C ARG A 238 -3.96 -18.12 -15.26
N GLU A 239 -4.78 -19.12 -15.53
CA GLU A 239 -5.44 -19.32 -16.82
C GLU A 239 -6.39 -18.17 -17.15
N LEU A 240 -7.16 -17.68 -16.16
CA LEU A 240 -8.03 -16.53 -16.29
C LEU A 240 -7.26 -15.26 -16.70
N LEU A 241 -6.13 -15.00 -16.05
CA LEU A 241 -5.39 -13.73 -16.19
C LEU A 241 -4.33 -13.75 -17.30
N LEU A 242 -3.69 -14.88 -17.54
CA LEU A 242 -2.56 -15.04 -18.46
C LEU A 242 -2.89 -15.86 -19.69
N GLY A 243 -4.07 -16.52 -19.76
CA GLY A 243 -4.50 -17.30 -20.90
C GLY A 243 -4.80 -16.44 -22.14
N ASP A 244 -4.75 -17.04 -23.33
CA ASP A 244 -4.99 -16.33 -24.60
C ASP A 244 -6.38 -15.66 -24.67
N ALA A 245 -7.39 -16.25 -24.02
CA ALA A 245 -8.73 -15.69 -23.93
C ALA A 245 -8.81 -14.43 -23.04
N ALA A 246 -7.89 -14.26 -22.11
CA ALA A 246 -7.87 -13.10 -21.19
C ALA A 246 -7.57 -11.77 -21.89
N ARG A 247 -6.88 -11.82 -23.03
CA ARG A 247 -6.39 -10.60 -23.72
C ARG A 247 -7.48 -9.79 -24.44
N THR A 248 -8.65 -10.36 -24.70
CA THR A 248 -9.63 -9.73 -25.59
C THR A 248 -11.06 -9.63 -25.04
N SER A 249 -11.40 -10.30 -23.95
CA SER A 249 -12.80 -10.42 -23.52
C SER A 249 -13.06 -10.25 -22.03
N GLN A 250 -12.03 -9.99 -21.22
CA GLN A 250 -12.21 -9.85 -19.77
C GLN A 250 -11.72 -8.49 -19.26
N PHE A 251 -12.54 -7.90 -18.41
CA PHE A 251 -12.14 -6.78 -17.57
C PHE A 251 -11.89 -7.27 -16.15
N VAL A 252 -10.71 -7.00 -15.60
CA VAL A 252 -10.34 -7.29 -14.21
C VAL A 252 -9.83 -6.05 -13.55
N GLN A 253 -10.50 -5.63 -12.50
CA GLN A 253 -10.13 -4.51 -11.62
C GLN A 253 -9.72 -5.07 -10.26
N TYR A 254 -8.53 -4.69 -9.77
CA TYR A 254 -8.16 -4.82 -8.36
C TYR A 254 -8.37 -3.45 -7.70
N GLY A 255 -9.17 -3.43 -6.65
CA GLY A 255 -9.56 -2.17 -6.01
C GLY A 255 -8.40 -1.55 -5.27
N MET A 256 -8.11 -0.30 -5.60
CA MET A 256 -7.14 0.55 -4.91
C MET A 256 -7.79 1.91 -4.67
N VAL A 257 -7.54 2.49 -3.50
CA VAL A 257 -7.98 3.85 -3.15
C VAL A 257 -6.76 4.74 -2.97
N MET A 258 -6.81 5.92 -3.55
CA MET A 258 -5.89 7.03 -3.29
C MET A 258 -6.65 8.11 -2.52
N LEU A 259 -6.13 8.49 -1.36
CA LEU A 259 -6.74 9.51 -0.51
C LEU A 259 -5.71 10.53 -0.09
N ALA A 260 -6.08 11.81 -0.15
CA ALA A 260 -5.32 12.92 0.39
C ALA A 260 -6.15 13.70 1.42
N ALA A 261 -5.50 14.15 2.48
CA ALA A 261 -6.13 14.95 3.53
C ALA A 261 -5.14 15.94 4.15
N GLU A 262 -5.65 16.97 4.81
CA GLU A 262 -4.85 17.94 5.55
C GLU A 262 -5.42 18.12 6.96
N LYS A 263 -4.56 18.11 7.98
CA LYS A 263 -4.98 18.31 9.37
C LYS A 263 -5.34 19.77 9.61
N ARG A 264 -6.57 20.00 10.03
CA ARG A 264 -7.08 21.34 10.35
C ARG A 264 -6.39 21.92 11.59
N SER A 265 -6.32 23.23 11.63
CA SER A 265 -6.06 23.94 12.89
C SER A 265 -7.28 23.80 13.80
N PRO A 266 -7.08 23.65 15.10
CA PRO A 266 -8.19 23.56 16.06
C PRO A 266 -9.06 24.81 16.07
#